data_0e80f58fcc52b39daca4327cc8526b11
#
_entry.id   0e80f58fcc52b39daca4327cc8526b11
#
_cell.length_a   1.000
_cell.length_b   1.000
_cell.length_c   1.000
_cell.angle_alpha   90.00
_cell.angle_beta   90.00
_cell.angle_gamma   90.00
#
_symmetry.space_group_name_H-M   'P 1'
#
loop_
_entity.id
_entity.type
_entity.pdbx_description
1 polymer ?
#
loop_
_entity_poly.entity_id
_entity_poly.type
_entity_poly.pdbx_seq_one_letter_code
_entity_poly.pdbx_strand_id
1 'polypeptide(L)'
;MLFGMTLNAQLKIDPPVTLEQLVGKGQELPSLPEIYLRVSEQLEDEATTVQQIGNTVQHDPAITSRVLKMVNSAYYGLPNQVSSVAQSVSLLGRERLRHILIGSVLRGVFSGQDNPAFSMQEFWQHSIKTAIIARQLAGQISEIEEPETMFTAGLLHDIGKLLLINKYPERMLAAEEYMIQKRVDILVAELAQIGVTHTAVGEALMEHWGLPQLLIDCARHHHELVHDGPHRTATHLIYLANNLSKYVPPLDDAETVDILEDIENWDMGYASLETIASACQHADDMVFEVMESFGMVALEISSD
;
A
#
# COMPACT_ATOMS: atom_id res chain seq x y z
N MET A 1 53.94 -12.74 4.34
CA MET A 1 53.27 -13.90 4.95
C MET A 1 51.85 -13.54 5.22
N LEU A 2 50.93 -14.17 4.50
CA LEU A 2 49.56 -14.56 4.85
C LEU A 2 48.56 -13.47 5.28
N PHE A 3 47.59 -13.21 4.42
CA PHE A 3 46.22 -13.57 4.70
C PHE A 3 45.45 -13.61 3.37
N GLY A 4 45.52 -14.76 2.72
CA GLY A 4 44.57 -15.17 1.72
C GLY A 4 43.38 -15.83 2.44
N MET A 5 42.34 -15.09 2.72
CA MET A 5 41.03 -15.66 3.02
C MET A 5 40.24 -15.71 1.72
N THR A 6 40.25 -16.88 1.13
CA THR A 6 39.35 -17.31 0.06
C THR A 6 37.90 -17.19 0.54
N LEU A 7 37.22 -16.12 0.11
CA LEU A 7 35.76 -16.01 0.20
C LEU A 7 35.16 -16.84 -0.96
N ASN A 8 35.24 -18.17 -0.86
CA ASN A 8 34.49 -19.09 -1.70
C ASN A 8 33.33 -19.67 -0.89
N ALA A 9 32.44 -18.79 -0.44
CA ALA A 9 31.07 -19.18 -0.18
C ALA A 9 30.37 -19.23 -1.54
N GLN A 10 30.35 -20.40 -2.17
CA GLN A 10 29.40 -20.73 -3.21
C GLN A 10 28.02 -20.52 -2.56
N LEU A 11 27.39 -19.36 -2.84
CA LEU A 11 25.96 -19.18 -2.66
C LEU A 11 25.31 -20.34 -3.43
N LYS A 12 24.81 -21.35 -2.72
CA LYS A 12 23.84 -22.28 -3.26
C LYS A 12 22.66 -21.41 -3.61
N ILE A 13 22.56 -20.99 -4.87
CA ILE A 13 21.36 -20.36 -5.40
C ILE A 13 20.32 -21.50 -5.40
N ASP A 14 19.46 -21.50 -4.39
CA ASP A 14 18.29 -22.35 -4.40
C ASP A 14 17.50 -22.08 -5.67
N PRO A 15 16.80 -23.07 -6.24
CA PRO A 15 16.04 -22.86 -7.46
C PRO A 15 15.10 -21.67 -7.32
N PRO A 16 14.89 -20.89 -8.40
CA PRO A 16 13.98 -19.73 -8.36
C PRO A 16 12.59 -20.20 -7.93
N VAL A 17 11.95 -19.38 -7.10
CA VAL A 17 10.55 -19.57 -6.69
C VAL A 17 9.65 -19.23 -7.87
N THR A 18 8.63 -20.03 -8.11
CA THR A 18 7.60 -19.71 -9.10
C THR A 18 6.38 -19.10 -8.44
N LEU A 19 5.62 -18.30 -9.19
CA LEU A 19 4.36 -17.72 -8.70
C LEU A 19 3.39 -18.82 -8.24
N GLU A 20 3.32 -19.96 -8.95
CA GLU A 20 2.47 -21.10 -8.57
C GLU A 20 2.86 -21.72 -7.22
N GLN A 21 4.15 -21.74 -6.88
CA GLN A 21 4.62 -22.21 -5.57
C GLN A 21 4.22 -21.25 -4.42
N LEU A 22 4.00 -19.98 -4.73
CA LEU A 22 3.58 -18.98 -3.75
C LEU A 22 2.06 -18.91 -3.58
N VAL A 23 1.33 -18.88 -4.68
CA VAL A 23 -0.09 -18.55 -4.71
C VAL A 23 -0.95 -19.61 -5.44
N GLY A 24 -0.32 -20.72 -5.90
CA GLY A 24 -1.01 -21.80 -6.60
C GLY A 24 -1.95 -22.62 -5.73
N LYS A 25 -2.67 -23.55 -6.34
CA LYS A 25 -3.62 -24.43 -5.64
C LYS A 25 -2.93 -25.20 -4.50
N GLY A 26 -3.53 -25.12 -3.31
CA GLY A 26 -3.02 -25.78 -2.10
C GLY A 26 -2.05 -24.93 -1.29
N GLN A 27 -1.77 -23.69 -1.69
CA GLN A 27 -1.04 -22.72 -0.87
C GLN A 27 -2.03 -21.99 0.05
N GLU A 28 -1.62 -21.81 1.31
CA GLU A 28 -2.35 -20.96 2.24
C GLU A 28 -1.98 -19.50 1.99
N LEU A 29 -2.89 -18.77 1.36
CA LEU A 29 -2.79 -17.32 1.22
C LEU A 29 -3.44 -16.61 2.40
N PRO A 30 -2.92 -15.46 2.83
CA PRO A 30 -3.64 -14.60 3.76
C PRO A 30 -5.02 -14.28 3.21
N SER A 31 -6.07 -14.48 4.01
CA SER A 31 -7.44 -14.18 3.63
C SER A 31 -7.91 -12.91 4.32
N LEU A 32 -8.74 -12.13 3.63
CA LEU A 32 -9.42 -11.03 4.28
C LEU A 32 -10.41 -11.56 5.34
N PRO A 33 -10.52 -10.90 6.50
CA PRO A 33 -11.44 -11.33 7.55
C PRO A 33 -12.88 -11.42 7.04
N GLU A 34 -13.64 -12.41 7.55
CA GLU A 34 -15.05 -12.61 7.19
C GLU A 34 -15.90 -11.34 7.36
N ILE A 35 -15.59 -10.56 8.39
CA ILE A 35 -16.28 -9.28 8.64
C ILE A 35 -16.11 -8.29 7.48
N TYR A 36 -14.90 -8.21 6.87
CA TYR A 36 -14.67 -7.37 5.71
C TYR A 36 -15.50 -7.82 4.51
N LEU A 37 -15.48 -9.12 4.21
CA LEU A 37 -16.23 -9.69 3.08
C LEU A 37 -17.73 -9.43 3.22
N ARG A 38 -18.29 -9.69 4.41
CA ARG A 38 -19.71 -9.45 4.72
C ARG A 38 -20.09 -7.98 4.61
N VAL A 39 -19.25 -7.07 5.11
CA VAL A 39 -19.55 -5.63 5.03
C VAL A 39 -19.40 -5.12 3.60
N SER A 40 -18.43 -5.63 2.83
CA SER A 40 -18.27 -5.29 1.41
C SER A 40 -19.53 -5.67 0.60
N GLU A 41 -20.07 -6.87 0.80
CA GLU A 41 -21.34 -7.28 0.18
C GLU A 41 -22.50 -6.35 0.57
N GLN A 42 -22.58 -5.97 1.84
CA GLN A 42 -23.60 -5.03 2.33
C GLN A 42 -23.46 -3.61 1.76
N LEU A 43 -22.21 -3.17 1.50
CA LEU A 43 -21.95 -1.88 0.89
C LEU A 43 -22.35 -1.84 -0.60
N GLU A 44 -22.34 -2.97 -1.29
CA GLU A 44 -22.78 -3.10 -2.68
C GLU A 44 -24.31 -3.21 -2.81
N ASP A 45 -24.98 -3.81 -1.83
CA ASP A 45 -26.43 -3.98 -1.82
C ASP A 45 -27.13 -2.66 -1.43
N GLU A 46 -27.75 -2.01 -2.39
CA GLU A 46 -28.52 -0.77 -2.17
C GLU A 46 -29.69 -0.93 -1.19
N ALA A 47 -30.22 -2.15 -1.03
CA ALA A 47 -31.30 -2.44 -0.09
C ALA A 47 -30.82 -2.49 1.36
N THR A 48 -29.52 -2.73 1.59
CA THR A 48 -28.93 -2.74 2.94
C THR A 48 -28.85 -1.32 3.50
N THR A 49 -29.42 -1.10 4.67
CA THR A 49 -29.43 0.19 5.34
C THR A 49 -28.09 0.51 6.01
N VAL A 50 -27.77 1.78 6.18
CA VAL A 50 -26.55 2.23 6.90
C VAL A 50 -26.52 1.68 8.33
N GLN A 51 -27.68 1.47 8.97
CA GLN A 51 -27.78 0.89 10.30
C GLN A 51 -27.40 -0.59 10.32
N GLN A 52 -27.78 -1.36 9.30
CA GLN A 52 -27.39 -2.76 9.17
C GLN A 52 -25.88 -2.91 8.98
N ILE A 53 -25.28 -2.06 8.12
CA ILE A 53 -23.82 -2.01 7.93
C ILE A 53 -23.13 -1.69 9.27
N GLY A 54 -23.59 -0.64 9.95
CA GLY A 54 -23.04 -0.26 11.26
C GLY A 54 -23.11 -1.37 12.29
N ASN A 55 -24.25 -2.06 12.38
CA ASN A 55 -24.43 -3.19 13.29
C ASN A 55 -23.46 -4.35 12.96
N THR A 56 -23.24 -4.64 11.68
CA THR A 56 -22.32 -5.70 11.27
C THR A 56 -20.87 -5.36 11.69
N VAL A 57 -20.40 -4.14 11.45
CA VAL A 57 -19.05 -3.72 11.86
C VAL A 57 -18.87 -3.73 13.38
N GLN A 58 -19.90 -3.36 14.14
CA GLN A 58 -19.86 -3.33 15.61
C GLN A 58 -19.63 -4.69 16.28
N HIS A 59 -19.82 -5.80 15.55
CA HIS A 59 -19.47 -7.13 16.07
C HIS A 59 -17.96 -7.34 16.23
N ASP A 60 -17.14 -6.51 15.59
CA ASP A 60 -15.69 -6.46 15.81
C ASP A 60 -15.28 -5.12 16.44
N PRO A 61 -15.00 -5.11 17.76
CA PRO A 61 -14.62 -3.88 18.46
C PRO A 61 -13.31 -3.27 17.95
N ALA A 62 -12.36 -4.10 17.49
CA ALA A 62 -11.07 -3.61 17.01
C ALA A 62 -11.23 -2.90 15.66
N ILE A 63 -11.99 -3.46 14.73
CA ILE A 63 -12.31 -2.82 13.44
C ILE A 63 -13.15 -1.56 13.68
N THR A 64 -14.19 -1.64 14.53
CA THR A 64 -15.02 -0.49 14.90
C THR A 64 -14.17 0.67 15.41
N SER A 65 -13.25 0.39 16.34
CA SER A 65 -12.36 1.42 16.90
C SER A 65 -11.48 2.07 15.83
N ARG A 66 -10.87 1.28 14.94
CA ARG A 66 -10.02 1.80 13.84
C ARG A 66 -10.83 2.63 12.85
N VAL A 67 -12.00 2.15 12.44
CA VAL A 67 -12.90 2.91 11.55
C VAL A 67 -13.25 4.26 12.19
N LEU A 68 -13.67 4.29 13.45
CA LEU A 68 -14.05 5.53 14.12
C LEU A 68 -12.84 6.45 14.36
N LYS A 69 -11.65 5.91 14.68
CA LYS A 69 -10.43 6.71 14.77
C LYS A 69 -10.10 7.36 13.43
N MET A 70 -10.11 6.58 12.34
CA MET A 70 -9.81 7.09 11.01
C MET A 70 -10.80 8.16 10.57
N VAL A 71 -12.10 7.94 10.75
CA VAL A 71 -13.16 8.92 10.41
C VAL A 71 -13.03 10.22 11.21
N ASN A 72 -12.59 10.14 12.46
CA ASN A 72 -12.40 11.29 13.35
C ASN A 72 -11.00 11.91 13.27
N SER A 73 -10.12 11.41 12.42
CA SER A 73 -8.77 11.95 12.24
C SER A 73 -8.78 13.32 11.55
N ALA A 74 -7.71 14.09 11.72
CA ALA A 74 -7.51 15.34 10.99
C ALA A 74 -7.46 15.11 9.47
N TYR A 75 -7.08 13.92 9.04
CA TYR A 75 -7.07 13.51 7.63
C TYR A 75 -8.45 13.64 6.95
N TYR A 76 -9.56 13.30 7.64
CA TYR A 76 -10.92 13.52 7.14
C TYR A 76 -11.48 14.90 7.52
N GLY A 77 -10.95 15.53 8.56
CA GLY A 77 -11.26 16.91 8.96
C GLY A 77 -12.75 17.19 9.21
N LEU A 78 -13.49 16.19 9.72
CA LEU A 78 -14.91 16.36 9.98
C LEU A 78 -15.15 17.38 11.13
N PRO A 79 -16.11 18.30 11.00
CA PRO A 79 -16.33 19.37 11.99
C PRO A 79 -16.88 18.85 13.33
N ASN A 80 -17.50 17.68 13.34
CA ASN A 80 -18.09 17.07 14.54
C ASN A 80 -17.62 15.64 14.69
N GLN A 81 -17.49 15.22 15.96
CA GLN A 81 -17.10 13.85 16.29
C GLN A 81 -18.18 12.85 15.85
N VAL A 82 -17.74 11.80 15.15
CA VAL A 82 -18.54 10.67 14.71
C VAL A 82 -18.46 9.58 15.76
N SER A 83 -19.62 9.13 16.26
CA SER A 83 -19.71 8.18 17.37
C SER A 83 -20.16 6.78 16.97
N SER A 84 -20.56 6.58 15.70
CA SER A 84 -20.98 5.26 15.20
C SER A 84 -20.60 5.03 13.74
N VAL A 85 -20.43 3.77 13.38
CA VAL A 85 -20.15 3.37 11.98
C VAL A 85 -21.33 3.75 11.06
N ALA A 86 -22.56 3.60 11.51
CA ALA A 86 -23.74 4.02 10.74
C ALA A 86 -23.71 5.52 10.41
N GLN A 87 -23.28 6.36 11.35
CA GLN A 87 -23.05 7.78 11.13
C GLN A 87 -21.89 8.01 10.15
N SER A 88 -20.82 7.22 10.23
CA SER A 88 -19.71 7.28 9.27
C SER A 88 -20.19 7.03 7.84
N VAL A 89 -21.00 5.99 7.62
CA VAL A 89 -21.59 5.69 6.30
C VAL A 89 -22.45 6.85 5.82
N SER A 90 -23.26 7.45 6.70
CA SER A 90 -24.16 8.55 6.34
C SER A 90 -23.40 9.81 5.93
N LEU A 91 -22.25 10.09 6.54
CA LEU A 91 -21.45 11.30 6.30
C LEU A 91 -20.46 11.13 5.14
N LEU A 92 -19.80 10.00 5.06
CA LEU A 92 -18.72 9.76 4.09
C LEU A 92 -19.19 9.04 2.83
N GLY A 93 -20.31 8.31 2.91
CA GLY A 93 -20.79 7.42 1.86
C GLY A 93 -20.22 6.00 1.99
N ARG A 94 -20.78 5.09 1.17
CA ARG A 94 -20.45 3.65 1.20
C ARG A 94 -19.04 3.37 0.71
N GLU A 95 -18.62 4.02 -0.38
CA GLU A 95 -17.31 3.79 -0.99
C GLU A 95 -16.17 4.22 -0.06
N ARG A 96 -16.25 5.39 0.55
CA ARG A 96 -15.22 5.82 1.52
C ARG A 96 -15.15 4.90 2.73
N LEU A 97 -16.30 4.40 3.21
CA LEU A 97 -16.25 3.41 4.29
C LEU A 97 -15.57 2.12 3.84
N ARG A 98 -15.77 1.64 2.62
CA ARG A 98 -15.09 0.45 2.05
C ARG A 98 -13.56 0.62 2.10
N HIS A 99 -13.06 1.78 1.68
CA HIS A 99 -11.63 2.10 1.70
C HIS A 99 -11.05 2.15 3.12
N ILE A 100 -11.79 2.73 4.08
CA ILE A 100 -11.39 2.72 5.49
C ILE A 100 -11.37 1.30 6.06
N LEU A 101 -12.36 0.49 5.71
CA LEU A 101 -12.45 -0.89 6.21
C LEU A 101 -11.28 -1.74 5.76
N ILE A 102 -10.88 -1.68 4.47
CA ILE A 102 -9.74 -2.48 4.02
C ILE A 102 -8.46 -2.09 4.77
N GLY A 103 -8.15 -0.81 4.93
CA GLY A 103 -7.03 -0.34 5.75
C GLY A 103 -7.10 -0.83 7.21
N SER A 104 -8.32 -0.87 7.78
CA SER A 104 -8.53 -1.32 9.16
C SER A 104 -8.28 -2.80 9.40
N VAL A 105 -8.37 -3.65 8.36
CA VAL A 105 -8.17 -5.11 8.51
C VAL A 105 -6.76 -5.57 8.15
N LEU A 106 -6.03 -4.84 7.30
CA LEU A 106 -4.74 -5.26 6.75
C LEU A 106 -3.70 -5.61 7.83
N ARG A 107 -3.61 -4.82 8.91
CA ARG A 107 -2.69 -5.13 10.01
C ARG A 107 -2.94 -6.53 10.58
N GLY A 108 -4.22 -6.92 10.73
CA GLY A 108 -4.60 -8.23 11.25
C GLY A 108 -4.22 -9.37 10.31
N VAL A 109 -4.35 -9.14 9.01
CA VAL A 109 -4.01 -10.12 7.95
C VAL A 109 -2.53 -10.48 7.98
N PHE A 110 -1.65 -9.50 8.28
CA PHE A 110 -0.20 -9.68 8.31
C PHE A 110 0.38 -9.59 9.74
N SER A 111 -0.43 -9.77 10.78
CA SER A 111 0.05 -9.78 12.17
C SER A 111 0.90 -11.02 12.48
N GLY A 112 1.86 -10.85 13.42
CA GLY A 112 2.73 -11.96 13.85
C GLY A 112 3.88 -12.30 12.89
N GLN A 113 4.18 -11.39 11.95
CA GLN A 113 5.25 -11.53 10.95
C GLN A 113 6.47 -10.67 11.32
N ASP A 114 6.78 -10.58 12.61
CA ASP A 114 7.92 -9.80 13.07
C ASP A 114 9.23 -10.43 12.55
N ASN A 115 9.82 -9.79 11.55
CA ASN A 115 11.13 -10.12 11.04
C ASN A 115 12.11 -9.03 11.47
N PRO A 116 13.16 -9.35 12.25
CA PRO A 116 14.15 -8.35 12.71
C PRO A 116 14.86 -7.60 11.57
N ALA A 117 14.90 -8.18 10.38
CA ALA A 117 15.52 -7.57 9.20
C ALA A 117 14.55 -6.72 8.37
N PHE A 118 13.28 -6.59 8.78
CA PHE A 118 12.26 -5.85 8.06
C PHE A 118 11.40 -5.01 9.00
N SER A 119 11.35 -3.71 8.73
CA SER A 119 10.54 -2.78 9.50
C SER A 119 9.11 -2.71 8.97
N MET A 120 8.17 -3.36 9.64
CA MET A 120 6.73 -3.22 9.35
C MET A 120 6.26 -1.76 9.47
N GLN A 121 6.89 -0.99 10.35
CA GLN A 121 6.56 0.43 10.51
C GLN A 121 6.97 1.23 9.26
N GLU A 122 8.17 1.02 8.74
CA GLU A 122 8.64 1.68 7.52
C GLU A 122 7.80 1.28 6.31
N PHE A 123 7.44 0.00 6.21
CA PHE A 123 6.54 -0.50 5.16
C PHE A 123 5.20 0.25 5.17
N TRP A 124 4.53 0.31 6.33
CA TRP A 124 3.24 1.00 6.41
C TRP A 124 3.37 2.51 6.25
N GLN A 125 4.46 3.10 6.75
CA GLN A 125 4.75 4.52 6.54
C GLN A 125 4.86 4.85 5.05
N HIS A 126 5.64 4.07 4.30
CA HIS A 126 5.76 4.20 2.85
C HIS A 126 4.40 4.04 2.14
N SER A 127 3.68 2.96 2.43
CA SER A 127 2.39 2.67 1.81
C SER A 127 1.35 3.75 2.09
N ILE A 128 1.30 4.29 3.31
CA ILE A 128 0.37 5.36 3.69
C ILE A 128 0.79 6.71 3.08
N LYS A 129 2.09 7.03 3.04
CA LYS A 129 2.56 8.24 2.32
C LYS A 129 2.16 8.17 0.85
N THR A 130 2.41 7.05 0.18
CA THR A 130 1.98 6.80 -1.20
C THR A 130 0.47 6.97 -1.36
N ALA A 131 -0.33 6.43 -0.44
CA ALA A 131 -1.79 6.54 -0.46
C ALA A 131 -2.27 8.00 -0.34
N ILE A 132 -1.69 8.77 0.59
CA ILE A 132 -2.06 10.17 0.81
C ILE A 132 -1.70 11.02 -0.40
N ILE A 133 -0.48 10.88 -0.95
CA ILE A 133 -0.02 11.59 -2.14
C ILE A 133 -0.93 11.26 -3.33
N ALA A 134 -1.17 9.96 -3.58
CA ALA A 134 -2.00 9.52 -4.69
C ALA A 134 -3.42 10.09 -4.62
N ARG A 135 -4.06 10.07 -3.45
CA ARG A 135 -5.38 10.65 -3.24
C ARG A 135 -5.40 12.17 -3.46
N GLN A 136 -4.38 12.87 -2.94
CA GLN A 136 -4.29 14.33 -3.06
C GLN A 136 -4.16 14.76 -4.52
N LEU A 137 -3.28 14.09 -5.27
CA LEU A 137 -3.08 14.37 -6.70
C LEU A 137 -4.28 13.92 -7.53
N ALA A 138 -4.93 12.80 -7.20
CA ALA A 138 -6.14 12.32 -7.87
C ALA A 138 -7.26 13.36 -7.90
N GLY A 139 -7.38 14.18 -6.86
CA GLY A 139 -8.35 15.26 -6.82
C GLY A 139 -8.17 16.37 -7.87
N GLN A 140 -7.04 16.38 -8.59
CA GLN A 140 -6.76 17.30 -9.70
C GLN A 140 -6.97 16.66 -11.08
N ILE A 141 -7.28 15.36 -11.14
CA ILE A 141 -7.34 14.56 -12.37
C ILE A 141 -8.80 14.27 -12.70
N SER A 142 -9.31 14.83 -13.78
CA SER A 142 -10.73 14.71 -14.17
C SER A 142 -11.15 13.28 -14.55
N GLU A 143 -10.21 12.44 -14.96
CA GLU A 143 -10.46 11.03 -15.28
C GLU A 143 -10.61 10.14 -14.04
N ILE A 144 -10.25 10.64 -12.86
CA ILE A 144 -10.38 9.91 -11.59
C ILE A 144 -11.60 10.44 -10.83
N GLU A 145 -12.70 9.73 -10.94
CA GLU A 145 -13.96 10.12 -10.31
C GLU A 145 -13.92 10.01 -8.78
N GLU A 146 -13.19 9.00 -8.26
CA GLU A 146 -13.13 8.68 -6.83
C GLU A 146 -11.68 8.71 -6.30
N PRO A 147 -11.19 9.85 -5.80
CA PRO A 147 -9.83 9.97 -5.24
C PRO A 147 -9.54 8.99 -4.10
N GLU A 148 -10.55 8.57 -3.32
CA GLU A 148 -10.39 7.58 -2.27
C GLU A 148 -9.94 6.20 -2.79
N THR A 149 -10.30 5.86 -4.03
CA THR A 149 -9.79 4.64 -4.68
C THR A 149 -8.28 4.69 -4.84
N MET A 150 -7.72 5.87 -5.14
CA MET A 150 -6.27 6.05 -5.25
C MET A 150 -5.57 5.95 -3.88
N PHE A 151 -6.23 6.36 -2.79
CA PHE A 151 -5.73 6.09 -1.44
C PHE A 151 -5.58 4.57 -1.21
N THR A 152 -6.60 3.78 -1.55
CA THR A 152 -6.53 2.32 -1.38
C THR A 152 -5.51 1.69 -2.32
N ALA A 153 -5.42 2.15 -3.57
CA ALA A 153 -4.41 1.67 -4.50
C ALA A 153 -2.99 1.93 -3.96
N GLY A 154 -2.71 3.14 -3.44
CA GLY A 154 -1.43 3.46 -2.82
C GLY A 154 -1.16 2.66 -1.54
N LEU A 155 -2.18 2.38 -0.72
CA LEU A 155 -2.04 1.56 0.48
C LEU A 155 -1.67 0.10 0.16
N LEU A 156 -2.17 -0.43 -0.97
CA LEU A 156 -2.04 -1.84 -1.35
C LEU A 156 -0.94 -2.11 -2.40
N HIS A 157 -0.36 -1.09 -3.03
CA HIS A 157 0.53 -1.27 -4.18
C HIS A 157 1.66 -2.26 -3.92
N ASP A 158 2.21 -2.25 -2.73
CA ASP A 158 3.36 -3.05 -2.28
C ASP A 158 2.96 -4.30 -1.48
N ILE A 159 1.68 -4.66 -1.39
CA ILE A 159 1.18 -5.74 -0.53
C ILE A 159 1.86 -7.09 -0.77
N GLY A 160 2.31 -7.34 -1.99
CA GLY A 160 3.04 -8.55 -2.36
C GLY A 160 4.39 -8.70 -1.66
N LYS A 161 5.05 -7.59 -1.26
CA LYS A 161 6.27 -7.61 -0.45
C LYS A 161 6.04 -8.30 0.88
N LEU A 162 4.89 -8.07 1.53
CA LEU A 162 4.59 -8.71 2.82
C LEU A 162 4.49 -10.23 2.70
N LEU A 163 3.95 -10.75 1.59
CA LEU A 163 3.92 -12.19 1.37
C LEU A 163 5.32 -12.77 1.11
N LEU A 164 6.15 -12.07 0.33
CA LEU A 164 7.53 -12.47 0.05
C LEU A 164 8.38 -12.44 1.31
N ILE A 165 8.29 -11.39 2.12
CA ILE A 165 9.02 -11.26 3.38
C ILE A 165 8.64 -12.36 4.36
N ASN A 166 7.36 -12.70 4.42
CA ASN A 166 6.89 -13.78 5.27
C ASN A 166 7.45 -15.15 4.85
N LYS A 167 7.35 -15.46 3.55
CA LYS A 167 7.71 -16.79 3.04
C LYS A 167 9.20 -16.93 2.75
N TYR A 168 9.88 -15.86 2.35
CA TYR A 168 11.27 -15.87 1.88
C TYR A 168 12.08 -14.67 2.40
N PRO A 169 12.15 -14.45 3.73
CA PRO A 169 12.78 -13.25 4.31
C PRO A 169 14.25 -13.09 3.90
N GLU A 170 15.02 -14.18 3.91
CA GLU A 170 16.44 -14.14 3.55
C GLU A 170 16.66 -13.77 2.07
N ARG A 171 15.76 -14.21 1.17
CA ARG A 171 15.83 -13.87 -0.25
C ARG A 171 15.41 -12.43 -0.53
N MET A 172 14.44 -11.91 0.21
CA MET A 172 14.07 -10.49 0.13
C MET A 172 15.21 -9.60 0.56
N LEU A 173 15.89 -9.91 1.67
CA LEU A 173 17.08 -9.20 2.11
C LEU A 173 18.20 -9.27 1.05
N ALA A 174 18.44 -10.44 0.48
CA ALA A 174 19.42 -10.60 -0.60
C ALA A 174 19.05 -9.81 -1.86
N ALA A 175 17.76 -9.64 -2.16
CA ALA A 175 17.29 -8.82 -3.27
C ALA A 175 17.57 -7.33 -3.02
N GLU A 176 17.31 -6.81 -1.81
CA GLU A 176 17.62 -5.44 -1.43
C GLU A 176 19.14 -5.18 -1.48
N GLU A 177 19.96 -6.08 -0.94
CA GLU A 177 21.42 -5.98 -1.03
C GLU A 177 21.89 -6.00 -2.50
N TYR A 178 21.33 -6.88 -3.32
CA TYR A 178 21.66 -6.97 -4.75
C TYR A 178 21.28 -5.70 -5.51
N MET A 179 20.10 -5.13 -5.25
CA MET A 179 19.64 -3.87 -5.81
C MET A 179 20.68 -2.75 -5.54
N ILE A 180 21.09 -2.59 -4.28
CA ILE A 180 22.06 -1.57 -3.87
C ILE A 180 23.45 -1.80 -4.50
N GLN A 181 23.96 -3.04 -4.43
CA GLN A 181 25.30 -3.38 -4.93
C GLN A 181 25.42 -3.28 -6.45
N LYS A 182 24.37 -3.66 -7.18
CA LYS A 182 24.35 -3.68 -8.65
C LYS A 182 23.77 -2.41 -9.25
N ARG A 183 23.13 -1.55 -8.45
CA ARG A 183 22.42 -0.35 -8.90
C ARG A 183 21.37 -0.70 -9.98
N VAL A 184 20.56 -1.70 -9.71
CA VAL A 184 19.47 -2.15 -10.57
C VAL A 184 18.13 -1.88 -9.89
N ASP A 185 17.05 -1.90 -10.67
CA ASP A 185 15.69 -1.82 -10.13
C ASP A 185 15.39 -3.02 -9.21
N ILE A 186 14.51 -2.80 -8.21
CA ILE A 186 14.11 -3.83 -7.25
C ILE A 186 13.49 -5.05 -7.93
N LEU A 187 12.69 -4.87 -9.00
CA LEU A 187 12.08 -5.98 -9.74
C LEU A 187 13.14 -6.88 -10.37
N VAL A 188 14.23 -6.29 -10.89
CA VAL A 188 15.37 -7.05 -11.43
C VAL A 188 16.06 -7.84 -10.33
N ALA A 189 16.22 -7.23 -9.15
CA ALA A 189 16.84 -7.87 -8.00
C ALA A 189 15.98 -9.03 -7.46
N GLU A 190 14.67 -8.83 -7.34
CA GLU A 190 13.73 -9.87 -6.91
C GLU A 190 13.71 -11.05 -7.88
N LEU A 191 13.65 -10.79 -9.19
CA LEU A 191 13.75 -11.87 -10.19
C LEU A 191 15.07 -12.65 -10.07
N ALA A 192 16.18 -11.96 -9.80
CA ALA A 192 17.49 -12.60 -9.68
C ALA A 192 17.64 -13.41 -8.38
N GLN A 193 17.10 -12.95 -7.26
CA GLN A 193 17.31 -13.57 -5.94
C GLN A 193 16.15 -14.48 -5.51
N ILE A 194 14.93 -14.21 -5.98
CA ILE A 194 13.73 -14.94 -5.58
C ILE A 194 13.18 -15.75 -6.76
N GLY A 195 13.06 -15.13 -7.93
CA GLY A 195 12.46 -15.71 -9.14
C GLY A 195 11.09 -15.14 -9.49
N VAL A 196 10.49 -14.35 -8.60
CA VAL A 196 9.21 -13.63 -8.80
C VAL A 196 9.31 -12.22 -8.25
N THR A 197 8.50 -11.31 -8.75
CA THR A 197 8.42 -9.92 -8.27
C THR A 197 7.30 -9.75 -7.26
N HIS A 198 7.45 -8.78 -6.34
CA HIS A 198 6.37 -8.40 -5.43
C HIS A 198 5.13 -7.91 -6.18
N THR A 199 5.30 -7.30 -7.36
CA THR A 199 4.18 -6.83 -8.19
C THR A 199 3.33 -7.99 -8.68
N ALA A 200 3.95 -9.08 -9.18
CA ALA A 200 3.24 -10.28 -9.61
C ALA A 200 2.58 -11.03 -8.43
N VAL A 201 3.23 -11.03 -7.28
CA VAL A 201 2.67 -11.63 -6.05
C VAL A 201 1.51 -10.81 -5.52
N GLY A 202 1.60 -9.48 -5.56
CA GLY A 202 0.54 -8.55 -5.18
C GLY A 202 -0.70 -8.70 -6.06
N GLU A 203 -0.52 -8.74 -7.39
CA GLU A 203 -1.56 -9.05 -8.36
C GLU A 203 -2.32 -10.32 -7.97
N ALA A 204 -1.62 -11.45 -7.85
CA ALA A 204 -2.25 -12.72 -7.53
C ALA A 204 -2.94 -12.76 -6.15
N LEU A 205 -2.38 -12.07 -5.15
CA LEU A 205 -3.00 -11.96 -3.83
C LEU A 205 -4.28 -11.13 -3.88
N MET A 206 -4.28 -10.02 -4.59
CA MET A 206 -5.45 -9.14 -4.71
C MET A 206 -6.55 -9.78 -5.58
N GLU A 207 -6.19 -10.56 -6.62
CA GLU A 207 -7.13 -11.42 -7.34
C GLU A 207 -7.77 -12.45 -6.42
N HIS A 208 -6.97 -13.12 -5.57
CA HIS A 208 -7.48 -14.06 -4.57
C HIS A 208 -8.46 -13.40 -3.59
N TRP A 209 -8.25 -12.13 -3.27
CA TRP A 209 -9.15 -11.35 -2.43
C TRP A 209 -10.40 -10.83 -3.18
N GLY A 210 -10.47 -10.99 -4.50
CA GLY A 210 -11.57 -10.50 -5.33
C GLY A 210 -11.66 -8.98 -5.39
N LEU A 211 -10.52 -8.28 -5.30
CA LEU A 211 -10.48 -6.81 -5.36
C LEU A 211 -10.73 -6.29 -6.79
N PRO A 212 -11.19 -5.03 -6.94
CA PRO A 212 -11.39 -4.41 -8.25
C PRO A 212 -10.13 -4.39 -9.12
N GLN A 213 -10.30 -4.61 -10.44
CA GLN A 213 -9.20 -4.69 -11.40
C GLN A 213 -8.31 -3.45 -11.40
N LEU A 214 -8.87 -2.26 -11.19
CA LEU A 214 -8.09 -1.03 -11.07
C LEU A 214 -7.02 -1.10 -9.96
N LEU A 215 -7.37 -1.65 -8.78
CA LEU A 215 -6.42 -1.80 -7.67
C LEU A 215 -5.35 -2.85 -8.00
N ILE A 216 -5.75 -3.94 -8.66
CA ILE A 216 -4.86 -5.02 -9.10
C ILE A 216 -3.85 -4.48 -10.11
N ASP A 217 -4.31 -3.73 -11.12
CA ASP A 217 -3.44 -3.13 -12.13
C ASP A 217 -2.46 -2.13 -11.50
N CYS A 218 -2.91 -1.31 -10.53
CA CYS A 218 -2.03 -0.43 -9.78
C CYS A 218 -0.93 -1.20 -9.05
N ALA A 219 -1.24 -2.30 -8.36
CA ALA A 219 -0.25 -3.13 -7.68
C ALA A 219 0.70 -3.81 -8.66
N ARG A 220 0.21 -4.21 -9.84
CA ARG A 220 1.00 -4.90 -10.85
C ARG A 220 1.98 -4.00 -11.58
N HIS A 221 1.59 -2.75 -11.86
CA HIS A 221 2.27 -1.86 -12.80
C HIS A 221 2.89 -0.60 -12.17
N HIS A 222 2.92 -0.48 -10.83
CA HIS A 222 3.43 0.72 -10.16
C HIS A 222 4.95 0.96 -10.28
N HIS A 223 5.68 0.08 -10.91
CA HIS A 223 7.08 0.26 -11.31
C HIS A 223 7.24 0.58 -12.79
N GLU A 224 6.17 0.63 -13.55
CA GLU A 224 6.19 0.88 -15.00
C GLU A 224 5.84 2.33 -15.28
N LEU A 225 6.79 3.10 -15.78
CA LEU A 225 6.57 4.49 -16.19
C LEU A 225 5.52 4.60 -17.30
N VAL A 226 5.48 3.64 -18.21
CA VAL A 226 4.52 3.60 -19.33
C VAL A 226 3.69 2.32 -19.25
N HIS A 227 2.39 2.49 -19.07
CA HIS A 227 1.41 1.41 -19.08
C HIS A 227 0.23 1.80 -19.97
N ASP A 228 -0.04 1.00 -21.02
CA ASP A 228 -1.09 1.28 -22.01
C ASP A 228 -2.42 0.55 -21.73
N GLY A 229 -2.62 0.06 -20.50
CA GLY A 229 -3.83 -0.64 -20.08
C GLY A 229 -5.02 0.29 -19.81
N PRO A 230 -6.20 -0.30 -19.53
CA PRO A 230 -7.44 0.46 -19.29
C PRO A 230 -7.36 1.41 -18.08
N HIS A 231 -6.52 1.12 -17.09
CA HIS A 231 -6.34 1.94 -15.88
C HIS A 231 -5.02 2.73 -15.90
N ARG A 232 -4.50 3.08 -17.10
CA ARG A 232 -3.19 3.74 -17.24
C ARG A 232 -3.03 4.98 -16.36
N THR A 233 -4.04 5.86 -16.29
CA THR A 233 -4.00 7.09 -15.48
C THR A 233 -3.83 6.76 -13.99
N ALA A 234 -4.53 5.75 -13.48
CA ALA A 234 -4.41 5.31 -12.09
C ALA A 234 -3.05 4.64 -11.81
N THR A 235 -2.59 3.75 -12.69
CA THR A 235 -1.28 3.07 -12.51
C THR A 235 -0.13 4.06 -12.51
N HIS A 236 -0.18 5.03 -13.38
CA HIS A 236 0.80 6.09 -13.46
C HIS A 236 0.78 7.00 -12.22
N LEU A 237 -0.40 7.35 -11.74
CA LEU A 237 -0.50 8.13 -10.51
C LEU A 237 0.10 7.39 -9.33
N ILE A 238 -0.07 6.06 -9.25
CA ILE A 238 0.56 5.25 -8.21
C ILE A 238 2.08 5.14 -8.42
N TYR A 239 2.56 4.99 -9.67
CA TYR A 239 3.99 5.07 -9.96
C TYR A 239 4.60 6.37 -9.44
N LEU A 240 3.99 7.51 -9.76
CA LEU A 240 4.43 8.81 -9.29
C LEU A 240 4.41 8.91 -7.76
N ALA A 241 3.29 8.58 -7.13
CA ALA A 241 3.12 8.66 -5.68
C ALA A 241 4.10 7.74 -4.94
N ASN A 242 4.36 6.53 -5.46
CA ASN A 242 5.35 5.59 -4.93
C ASN A 242 6.78 6.19 -4.95
N ASN A 243 7.14 6.87 -6.02
CA ASN A 243 8.45 7.53 -6.08
C ASN A 243 8.49 8.74 -5.15
N LEU A 244 7.51 9.63 -5.21
CA LEU A 244 7.45 10.83 -4.35
C LEU A 244 7.46 10.49 -2.84
N SER A 245 6.85 9.37 -2.43
CA SER A 245 6.81 8.98 -1.02
C SER A 245 8.17 8.63 -0.41
N LYS A 246 9.20 8.40 -1.24
CA LYS A 246 10.58 8.09 -0.84
C LYS A 246 11.42 9.33 -0.54
N TYR A 247 10.95 10.50 -0.97
CA TYR A 247 11.68 11.75 -0.80
C TYR A 247 11.28 12.47 0.48
N VAL A 248 12.27 13.24 0.99
CA VAL A 248 12.08 14.18 2.10
C VAL A 248 12.20 15.58 1.51
N PRO A 249 11.20 16.47 1.65
CA PRO A 249 11.32 17.85 1.20
C PRO A 249 12.53 18.57 1.80
N PRO A 250 13.18 19.52 1.08
CA PRO A 250 12.73 20.16 -0.15
C PRO A 250 13.00 19.34 -1.42
N LEU A 251 12.14 19.53 -2.43
CA LEU A 251 12.16 18.83 -3.72
C LEU A 251 13.23 19.41 -4.68
N ASP A 252 14.44 19.69 -4.22
CA ASP A 252 15.50 20.32 -4.99
C ASP A 252 16.69 19.40 -5.34
N ASP A 253 16.59 18.11 -5.00
CA ASP A 253 17.59 17.11 -5.38
C ASP A 253 17.47 16.67 -6.84
N ALA A 254 18.60 16.26 -7.44
CA ALA A 254 18.66 15.83 -8.85
C ALA A 254 17.69 14.67 -9.17
N GLU A 255 17.48 13.74 -8.22
CA GLU A 255 16.53 12.62 -8.38
C GLU A 255 15.07 13.09 -8.44
N THR A 256 14.75 14.19 -7.74
CA THR A 256 13.42 14.84 -7.83
C THR A 256 13.24 15.50 -9.18
N VAL A 257 14.30 16.08 -9.73
CA VAL A 257 14.26 16.68 -11.08
C VAL A 257 13.99 15.61 -12.13
N ASP A 258 14.61 14.44 -12.05
CA ASP A 258 14.36 13.33 -12.98
C ASP A 258 12.89 12.86 -12.94
N ILE A 259 12.29 12.75 -11.74
CA ILE A 259 10.87 12.40 -11.59
C ILE A 259 9.97 13.50 -12.16
N LEU A 260 10.33 14.77 -11.97
CA LEU A 260 9.57 15.90 -12.49
C LEU A 260 9.71 16.04 -13.99
N GLU A 261 10.88 15.75 -14.58
CA GLU A 261 11.06 15.67 -16.02
C GLU A 261 10.24 14.53 -16.65
N ASP A 262 10.15 13.39 -15.97
CA ASP A 262 9.25 12.30 -16.36
C ASP A 262 7.78 12.72 -16.33
N ILE A 263 7.37 13.53 -15.35
CA ILE A 263 6.00 14.08 -15.23
C ILE A 263 5.71 15.13 -16.32
N GLU A 264 6.66 16.01 -16.60
CA GLU A 264 6.50 17.04 -17.66
C GLU A 264 6.47 16.42 -19.07
N ASN A 265 7.25 15.38 -19.31
CA ASN A 265 7.25 14.61 -20.56
C ASN A 265 5.97 13.79 -20.73
N TRP A 266 5.24 13.66 -19.67
CA TRP A 266 4.02 12.91 -19.63
C TRP A 266 2.85 13.84 -19.84
N ASP A 267 2.44 14.25 -20.96
CA ASP A 267 1.29 15.08 -21.35
C ASP A 267 0.03 15.01 -20.40
N MET A 268 0.31 14.84 -19.13
CA MET A 268 -0.61 14.67 -18.01
C MET A 268 -0.75 15.97 -17.21
N GLY A 269 -0.83 17.12 -17.85
CA GLY A 269 -0.82 18.50 -17.33
C GLY A 269 -1.68 18.86 -16.09
N TYR A 270 -1.87 17.94 -15.17
CA TYR A 270 -2.77 18.10 -14.03
C TYR A 270 -2.10 18.41 -12.69
N ALA A 271 -0.78 18.38 -12.59
CA ALA A 271 -0.15 18.76 -11.32
C ALA A 271 1.04 19.68 -11.54
N SER A 272 0.94 20.91 -11.06
CA SER A 272 2.09 21.80 -10.94
C SER A 272 3.06 21.31 -9.86
N LEU A 273 4.34 21.73 -9.95
CA LEU A 273 5.33 21.48 -8.89
C LEU A 273 4.84 21.88 -7.51
N GLU A 274 4.12 23.00 -7.41
CA GLU A 274 3.50 23.48 -6.17
C GLU A 274 2.47 22.48 -5.62
N THR A 275 1.64 21.92 -6.51
CA THR A 275 0.64 20.90 -6.13
C THR A 275 1.32 19.63 -5.62
N ILE A 276 2.38 19.18 -6.29
CA ILE A 276 3.17 18.00 -5.89
C ILE A 276 3.83 18.22 -4.54
N ALA A 277 4.53 19.36 -4.38
CA ALA A 277 5.17 19.71 -3.12
C ALA A 277 4.15 19.79 -1.96
N SER A 278 2.97 20.38 -2.21
CA SER A 278 1.89 20.42 -1.23
C SER A 278 1.36 19.03 -0.87
N ALA A 279 1.25 18.11 -1.84
CA ALA A 279 0.82 16.75 -1.60
C ALA A 279 1.84 15.96 -0.75
N CYS A 280 3.14 16.11 -1.03
CA CYS A 280 4.21 15.50 -0.25
C CYS A 280 4.22 16.04 1.21
N GLN A 281 4.15 17.36 1.37
CA GLN A 281 4.09 17.97 2.72
C GLN A 281 2.88 17.50 3.50
N HIS A 282 1.70 17.47 2.87
CA HIS A 282 0.49 16.97 3.51
C HIS A 282 0.62 15.49 3.93
N ALA A 283 1.28 14.67 3.11
CA ALA A 283 1.53 13.28 3.46
C ALA A 283 2.46 13.15 4.68
N ASP A 284 3.53 13.95 4.75
CA ASP A 284 4.44 13.95 5.90
C ASP A 284 3.73 14.40 7.19
N ASP A 285 2.84 15.39 7.11
CA ASP A 285 2.07 15.89 8.25
C ASP A 285 1.05 14.86 8.77
N MET A 286 0.47 14.04 7.88
CA MET A 286 -0.65 13.15 8.20
C MET A 286 -0.27 11.68 8.39
N VAL A 287 0.87 11.22 7.90
CA VAL A 287 1.22 9.79 7.84
C VAL A 287 1.13 9.09 9.20
N PHE A 288 1.65 9.69 10.26
CA PHE A 288 1.64 9.06 11.59
C PHE A 288 0.24 8.97 12.19
N GLU A 289 -0.60 9.99 12.01
CA GLU A 289 -1.99 9.97 12.49
C GLU A 289 -2.81 8.89 11.77
N VAL A 290 -2.62 8.74 10.45
CA VAL A 290 -3.28 7.71 9.65
C VAL A 290 -2.79 6.32 10.07
N MET A 291 -1.46 6.13 10.26
CA MET A 291 -0.88 4.89 10.78
C MET A 291 -1.47 4.51 12.14
N GLU A 292 -1.56 5.47 13.06
CA GLU A 292 -2.14 5.25 14.38
C GLU A 292 -3.62 4.85 14.28
N SER A 293 -4.37 5.53 13.41
CA SER A 293 -5.80 5.26 13.19
C SER A 293 -6.05 3.85 12.71
N PHE A 294 -5.20 3.32 11.83
CA PHE A 294 -5.25 1.92 11.38
C PHE A 294 -4.57 0.94 12.36
N GLY A 295 -3.93 1.45 13.41
CA GLY A 295 -3.19 0.65 14.39
C GLY A 295 -1.89 0.07 13.83
N MET A 296 -1.27 0.71 12.86
CA MET A 296 -0.04 0.29 12.19
C MET A 296 1.24 0.81 12.86
N VAL A 297 1.13 1.61 13.91
CA VAL A 297 2.25 2.04 14.77
C VAL A 297 2.48 0.97 15.83
N ALA A 298 3.74 0.63 16.11
CA ALA A 298 4.08 -0.15 17.30
C ALA A 298 3.71 0.69 18.53
N LEU A 299 2.88 0.14 19.42
CA LEU A 299 2.71 0.73 20.73
C LEU A 299 4.05 0.59 21.47
N GLU A 300 4.76 1.69 21.68
CA GLU A 300 5.79 1.72 22.71
C GLU A 300 5.11 1.37 24.02
N ILE A 301 5.31 0.14 24.46
CA ILE A 301 4.97 -0.23 25.84
C ILE A 301 5.95 0.58 26.70
N SER A 302 5.49 1.73 27.20
CA SER A 302 6.21 2.43 28.25
C SER A 302 6.32 1.46 29.42
N SER A 303 7.50 0.89 29.59
CA SER A 303 7.89 0.17 30.80
C SER A 303 8.09 1.23 31.88
N ASP A 304 7.01 1.57 32.59
CA ASP A 304 7.08 2.18 33.92
C ASP A 304 7.35 1.12 34.97
#